data_e2e48c1fedec8a7ae744ddb06b64ede2
#
_entry.id   e2e48c1fedec8a7ae744ddb06b64ede2
#
_cell.length_a   1.000
_cell.length_b   1.000
_cell.length_c   1.000
_cell.angle_alpha   90.00
_cell.angle_beta   90.00
_cell.angle_gamma   90.00
#
_symmetry.space_group_name_H-M   'P 1'
#
loop_
_entity.id
_entity.type
_entity.pdbx_description
1 polymer ?
#
loop_
_entity_poly.entity_id
_entity_poly.type
_entity_poly.pdbx_seq_one_letter_code
_entity_poly.pdbx_strand_id
1 'polypeptide(L)'
;METETKQKKLLTPAKVKKLIAAVILLAVVIIGFMHQRYLRSDSRIEDVWQENRTVFDSAAEGITEHGKTFGKRSVSSCKDLIGELDENFGQLSEIGISYISYDGHDVDFYSEYDHYYIYHSDGESLDKQYETELSDSWGYIRTKKK
;
A
#
# COMPACT_ATOMS: atom_id res chain seq x y z
N MET A 1 -0.56 -61.45 -32.36
CA MET A 1 -0.03 -60.15 -31.99
C MET A 1 -1.14 -59.14 -32.28
N GLU A 2 -1.99 -58.85 -31.27
CA GLU A 2 -3.05 -57.86 -31.38
C GLU A 2 -2.49 -56.52 -30.93
N THR A 3 -2.38 -55.56 -31.84
CA THR A 3 -2.02 -54.19 -31.55
C THR A 3 -3.27 -53.45 -31.11
N GLU A 4 -3.46 -53.28 -29.79
CA GLU A 4 -4.47 -52.40 -29.21
C GLU A 4 -4.20 -50.95 -29.61
N THR A 5 -4.93 -50.48 -30.60
CA THR A 5 -4.98 -49.07 -30.97
C THR A 5 -5.77 -48.32 -29.90
N LYS A 6 -5.08 -47.71 -28.89
CA LYS A 6 -5.67 -46.78 -27.95
C LYS A 6 -6.27 -45.58 -28.71
N GLN A 7 -7.58 -45.61 -28.96
CA GLN A 7 -8.32 -44.47 -29.48
C GLN A 7 -8.16 -43.31 -28.51
N LYS A 8 -7.41 -42.27 -28.90
CA LYS A 8 -7.39 -40.96 -28.23
C LYS A 8 -8.81 -40.41 -28.26
N LYS A 9 -9.50 -40.43 -27.11
CA LYS A 9 -10.81 -39.80 -26.97
C LYS A 9 -10.65 -38.30 -27.28
N LEU A 10 -11.00 -37.89 -28.48
CA LEU A 10 -11.07 -36.48 -28.88
C LEU A 10 -12.11 -35.77 -27.98
N LEU A 11 -11.67 -34.70 -27.33
CA LEU A 11 -12.53 -33.86 -26.51
C LEU A 11 -13.64 -33.26 -27.39
N THR A 12 -14.88 -33.38 -26.99
CA THR A 12 -16.03 -32.78 -27.71
C THR A 12 -15.92 -31.24 -27.65
N PRO A 13 -16.37 -30.50 -28.66
CA PRO A 13 -16.30 -29.04 -28.70
C PRO A 13 -16.86 -28.36 -27.46
N ALA A 14 -17.89 -28.93 -26.84
CA ALA A 14 -18.48 -28.43 -25.59
C ALA A 14 -17.52 -28.58 -24.39
N LYS A 15 -16.76 -29.70 -24.33
CA LYS A 15 -15.77 -29.90 -23.28
C LYS A 15 -14.56 -28.98 -23.46
N VAL A 16 -14.17 -28.73 -24.69
CA VAL A 16 -13.08 -27.77 -25.01
C VAL A 16 -13.47 -26.36 -24.58
N LYS A 17 -14.69 -25.89 -24.87
CA LYS A 17 -15.20 -24.56 -24.41
C LYS A 17 -15.22 -24.45 -22.91
N LYS A 18 -15.66 -25.48 -22.17
CA LYS A 18 -15.65 -25.49 -20.70
C LYS A 18 -14.23 -25.47 -20.15
N LEU A 19 -13.29 -26.15 -20.76
CA LEU A 19 -11.89 -26.16 -20.35
C LEU A 19 -11.26 -24.79 -20.55
N ILE A 20 -11.49 -24.13 -21.68
CA ILE A 20 -11.01 -22.77 -21.96
C ILE A 20 -11.58 -21.79 -20.95
N ALA A 21 -12.88 -21.84 -20.65
CA ALA A 21 -13.49 -20.98 -19.65
C ALA A 21 -12.88 -21.19 -18.24
N ALA A 22 -12.62 -22.44 -17.87
CA ALA A 22 -11.98 -22.75 -16.58
C ALA A 22 -10.53 -22.21 -16.51
N VAL A 23 -9.77 -22.32 -17.60
CA VAL A 23 -8.39 -21.78 -17.68
C VAL A 23 -8.39 -20.24 -17.58
N ILE A 24 -9.31 -19.58 -18.26
CA ILE A 24 -9.46 -18.11 -18.18
C ILE A 24 -9.81 -17.69 -16.77
N LEU A 25 -10.77 -18.35 -16.12
CA LEU A 25 -11.16 -18.05 -14.74
C LEU A 25 -9.97 -18.24 -13.78
N LEU A 26 -9.22 -19.33 -13.93
CA LEU A 26 -8.03 -19.59 -13.13
C LEU A 26 -6.96 -18.50 -13.33
N ALA A 27 -6.72 -18.07 -14.56
CA ALA A 27 -5.79 -17.01 -14.87
C ALA A 27 -6.19 -15.68 -14.21
N VAL A 28 -7.47 -15.30 -14.25
CA VAL A 28 -7.99 -14.11 -13.58
C VAL A 28 -7.78 -14.18 -12.06
N VAL A 29 -8.04 -15.33 -11.44
CA VAL A 29 -7.82 -15.53 -9.99
C VAL A 29 -6.33 -15.41 -9.65
N ILE A 30 -5.44 -16.02 -10.45
CA ILE A 30 -3.99 -15.94 -10.23
C ILE A 30 -3.50 -14.50 -10.36
N ILE A 31 -3.94 -13.78 -11.40
CA ILE A 31 -3.57 -12.37 -11.62
C ILE A 31 -4.04 -11.51 -10.46
N GLY A 32 -5.29 -11.70 -10.00
CA GLY A 32 -5.83 -10.98 -8.84
C GLY A 32 -5.03 -11.25 -7.56
N PHE A 33 -4.64 -12.50 -7.33
CA PHE A 33 -3.82 -12.87 -6.18
C PHE A 33 -2.40 -12.28 -6.25
N MET A 34 -1.77 -12.32 -7.42
CA MET A 34 -0.44 -11.73 -7.64
C MET A 34 -0.48 -10.22 -7.47
N HIS A 35 -1.53 -9.55 -7.98
CA HIS A 35 -1.71 -8.11 -7.80
C HIS A 35 -1.86 -7.73 -6.34
N GLN A 36 -2.69 -8.43 -5.57
CA GLN A 36 -2.83 -8.22 -4.13
C GLN A 36 -1.51 -8.43 -3.37
N ARG A 37 -0.74 -9.43 -3.77
CA ARG A 37 0.56 -9.68 -3.16
C ARG A 37 1.57 -8.59 -3.48
N TYR A 38 1.55 -8.06 -4.71
CA TYR A 38 2.38 -6.92 -5.12
C TYR A 38 2.05 -5.67 -4.33
N LEU A 39 0.76 -5.32 -4.15
CA LEU A 39 0.34 -4.15 -3.39
C LEU A 39 0.82 -4.14 -1.93
N ARG A 40 1.19 -5.30 -1.40
CA ARG A 40 1.72 -5.49 -0.03
C ARG A 40 3.22 -5.76 0.00
N SER A 41 3.92 -5.69 -1.12
CA SER A 41 5.36 -5.94 -1.18
C SER A 41 6.16 -4.72 -0.71
N ASP A 42 7.38 -4.96 -0.21
CA ASP A 42 8.29 -3.88 0.19
C ASP A 42 8.62 -2.97 -0.99
N SER A 43 8.89 -3.55 -2.16
CA SER A 43 9.14 -2.79 -3.38
C SER A 43 8.01 -1.82 -3.69
N ARG A 44 6.73 -2.23 -3.53
CA ARG A 44 5.61 -1.33 -3.77
C ARG A 44 5.52 -0.23 -2.72
N ILE A 45 5.82 -0.52 -1.46
CA ILE A 45 5.84 0.49 -0.38
C ILE A 45 6.91 1.55 -0.68
N GLU A 46 8.10 1.13 -1.05
CA GLU A 46 9.21 2.01 -1.42
C GLU A 46 8.90 2.82 -2.69
N ASP A 47 8.35 2.18 -3.73
CA ASP A 47 7.95 2.84 -4.98
C ASP A 47 6.91 3.94 -4.72
N VAL A 48 5.86 3.67 -3.94
CA VAL A 48 4.82 4.66 -3.60
C VAL A 48 5.43 5.85 -2.88
N TRP A 49 6.32 5.63 -1.94
CA TRP A 49 6.98 6.72 -1.22
C TRP A 49 7.88 7.53 -2.17
N GLN A 50 8.71 6.87 -2.99
CA GLN A 50 9.62 7.57 -3.92
C GLN A 50 8.88 8.39 -4.97
N GLU A 51 7.85 7.80 -5.59
CA GLU A 51 7.03 8.46 -6.61
C GLU A 51 6.27 9.68 -6.06
N ASN A 52 5.92 9.66 -4.75
CA ASN A 52 5.09 10.69 -4.10
C ASN A 52 5.84 11.42 -2.99
N ARG A 53 7.16 11.38 -2.96
CA ARG A 53 7.99 11.95 -1.90
C ARG A 53 7.62 13.40 -1.59
N THR A 54 7.45 14.24 -2.60
CA THR A 54 7.09 15.66 -2.43
C THR A 54 5.76 15.83 -1.70
N VAL A 55 4.78 14.96 -1.98
CA VAL A 55 3.48 14.97 -1.30
C VAL A 55 3.63 14.61 0.17
N PHE A 56 4.42 13.58 0.46
CA PHE A 56 4.70 13.16 1.83
C PHE A 56 5.47 14.22 2.61
N ASP A 57 6.56 14.76 2.05
CA ASP A 57 7.39 15.78 2.69
C ASP A 57 6.56 17.04 2.99
N SER A 58 5.81 17.57 2.01
CA SER A 58 4.97 18.75 2.19
C SER A 58 3.87 18.54 3.24
N ALA A 59 3.24 17.36 3.27
CA ALA A 59 2.23 17.07 4.26
C ALA A 59 2.82 16.92 5.68
N ALA A 60 3.97 16.28 5.82
CA ALA A 60 4.66 16.11 7.09
C ALA A 60 5.14 17.44 7.65
N GLU A 61 5.77 18.28 6.83
CA GLU A 61 6.21 19.62 7.21
C GLU A 61 5.03 20.50 7.65
N GLY A 62 3.94 20.55 6.87
CA GLY A 62 2.76 21.31 7.22
C GLY A 62 2.11 20.87 8.54
N ILE A 63 2.11 19.56 8.84
CA ILE A 63 1.61 19.03 10.12
C ILE A 63 2.53 19.43 11.27
N THR A 64 3.84 19.31 11.12
CA THR A 64 4.82 19.63 12.15
C THR A 64 4.88 21.14 12.43
N GLU A 65 4.82 21.98 11.40
CA GLU A 65 4.76 23.45 11.54
C GLU A 65 3.50 23.91 12.28
N HIS A 66 2.37 23.21 12.05
CA HIS A 66 1.15 23.51 12.81
C HIS A 66 1.29 23.19 14.30
N GLY A 67 2.13 22.21 14.66
CA GLY A 67 2.54 21.90 16.04
C GLY A 67 1.44 21.32 16.95
N LYS A 68 0.24 21.04 16.43
CA LYS A 68 -0.87 20.52 17.22
C LYS A 68 -0.93 19.00 17.12
N THR A 69 -0.67 18.31 18.21
CA THR A 69 -0.77 16.86 18.29
C THR A 69 -2.19 16.35 18.13
N PHE A 70 -2.33 15.21 17.45
CA PHE A 70 -3.61 14.53 17.28
C PHE A 70 -3.41 13.02 17.11
N GLY A 71 -4.35 12.25 17.65
CA GLY A 71 -4.38 10.80 17.43
C GLY A 71 -4.82 10.45 16.00
N LYS A 72 -4.87 9.15 15.69
CA LYS A 72 -5.24 8.64 14.38
C LYS A 72 -6.56 9.21 13.85
N ARG A 73 -6.52 9.95 12.76
CA ARG A 73 -7.65 10.60 12.09
C ARG A 73 -7.63 10.33 10.59
N SER A 74 -8.80 10.34 9.96
CA SER A 74 -8.87 10.26 8.49
C SER A 74 -8.20 11.49 7.85
N VAL A 75 -7.65 11.33 6.65
CA VAL A 75 -7.01 12.43 5.89
C VAL A 75 -7.95 13.63 5.76
N SER A 76 -9.24 13.39 5.44
CA SER A 76 -10.25 14.45 5.34
C SER A 76 -10.46 15.21 6.66
N SER A 77 -10.50 14.51 7.79
CA SER A 77 -10.67 15.14 9.12
C SER A 77 -9.44 15.91 9.57
N CYS A 78 -8.24 15.55 9.10
CA CYS A 78 -7.03 16.31 9.36
C CYS A 78 -7.06 17.68 8.67
N LYS A 79 -7.60 17.76 7.45
CA LYS A 79 -7.77 19.00 6.71
C LYS A 79 -8.59 20.04 7.51
N ASP A 80 -9.66 19.60 8.17
CA ASP A 80 -10.49 20.47 9.00
C ASP A 80 -9.76 20.96 10.27
N LEU A 81 -8.80 20.16 10.76
CA LEU A 81 -8.08 20.43 12.01
C LEU A 81 -6.92 21.41 11.83
N ILE A 82 -6.23 21.33 10.70
CA ILE A 82 -4.97 22.04 10.42
C ILE A 82 -5.21 23.29 9.56
N GLY A 83 -6.42 23.46 9.01
CA GLY A 83 -6.76 24.59 8.14
C GLY A 83 -6.38 24.32 6.68
N GLU A 84 -6.15 25.39 5.90
CA GLU A 84 -5.78 25.28 4.49
C GLU A 84 -4.39 24.65 4.36
N LEU A 85 -4.36 23.33 4.40
CA LEU A 85 -3.21 22.58 3.97
C LEU A 85 -3.08 22.66 2.46
N ASP A 86 -1.84 22.67 2.01
CA ASP A 86 -1.40 22.61 0.64
C ASP A 86 -2.25 21.62 -0.19
N GLU A 87 -2.43 21.89 -1.47
CA GLU A 87 -3.13 21.05 -2.45
C GLU A 87 -2.65 19.59 -2.41
N ASN A 88 -1.37 19.39 -2.05
CA ASN A 88 -0.75 18.08 -1.91
C ASN A 88 -1.40 17.19 -0.84
N PHE A 89 -2.01 17.77 0.21
CA PHE A 89 -2.63 16.96 1.26
C PHE A 89 -3.83 16.14 0.75
N GLY A 90 -4.57 16.66 -0.22
CA GLY A 90 -5.66 15.94 -0.88
C GLY A 90 -5.17 14.70 -1.63
N GLN A 91 -3.96 14.74 -2.18
CA GLN A 91 -3.36 13.65 -2.94
C GLN A 91 -2.98 12.44 -2.07
N LEU A 92 -2.81 12.62 -0.75
CA LEU A 92 -2.54 11.50 0.18
C LEU A 92 -3.59 10.39 0.09
N SER A 93 -4.86 10.75 -0.04
CA SER A 93 -5.94 9.76 -0.21
C SER A 93 -5.85 9.02 -1.55
N GLU A 94 -5.40 9.70 -2.61
CA GLU A 94 -5.26 9.12 -3.95
C GLU A 94 -4.14 8.08 -4.01
N ILE A 95 -3.09 8.27 -3.20
CA ILE A 95 -1.97 7.32 -3.08
C ILE A 95 -2.19 6.23 -2.03
N GLY A 96 -3.41 6.16 -1.45
CA GLY A 96 -3.82 5.08 -0.55
C GLY A 96 -3.53 5.33 0.93
N ILE A 97 -3.32 6.59 1.35
CA ILE A 97 -3.24 6.96 2.77
C ILE A 97 -4.63 7.25 3.30
N SER A 98 -5.06 6.49 4.31
CA SER A 98 -6.40 6.60 4.89
C SER A 98 -6.44 7.42 6.16
N TYR A 99 -5.41 7.32 7.00
CA TYR A 99 -5.35 7.98 8.30
C TYR A 99 -3.96 8.57 8.55
N ILE A 100 -3.92 9.58 9.42
CA ILE A 100 -2.70 10.24 9.88
C ILE A 100 -2.79 10.40 11.39
N SER A 101 -1.63 10.37 12.07
CA SER A 101 -1.47 10.81 13.46
C SER A 101 -0.20 11.62 13.64
N TYR A 102 -0.18 12.48 14.63
CA TYR A 102 0.98 13.28 15.01
C TYR A 102 1.10 13.35 16.53
N ASP A 103 2.21 12.90 17.09
CA ASP A 103 2.45 12.85 18.54
C ASP A 103 3.29 14.02 19.09
N GLY A 104 3.75 14.91 18.23
CA GLY A 104 4.63 16.04 18.54
C GLY A 104 6.06 15.84 18.05
N HIS A 105 6.42 14.64 17.66
CA HIS A 105 7.73 14.29 17.09
C HIS A 105 7.56 13.58 15.75
N ASP A 106 6.68 12.58 15.69
CA ASP A 106 6.49 11.72 14.53
C ASP A 106 5.14 11.96 13.88
N VAL A 107 5.14 11.99 12.54
CA VAL A 107 3.92 11.93 11.74
C VAL A 107 3.79 10.53 11.15
N ASP A 108 2.73 9.83 11.51
CA ASP A 108 2.43 8.50 10.98
C ASP A 108 1.36 8.59 9.89
N PHE A 109 1.67 8.06 8.70
CA PHE A 109 0.77 7.99 7.54
C PHE A 109 0.32 6.55 7.32
N TYR A 110 -0.91 6.21 7.70
CA TYR A 110 -1.44 4.85 7.65
C TYR A 110 -2.02 4.53 6.27
N SER A 111 -1.43 3.54 5.61
CA SER A 111 -1.93 3.02 4.35
C SER A 111 -3.11 2.07 4.54
N GLU A 112 -3.90 1.88 3.47
CA GLU A 112 -4.94 0.85 3.37
C GLU A 112 -4.38 -0.60 3.36
N TYR A 113 -3.07 -0.76 3.12
CA TYR A 113 -2.40 -2.05 2.85
C TYR A 113 -1.57 -2.60 4.01
N ASP A 114 -2.04 -2.46 5.25
CA ASP A 114 -1.41 -3.05 6.44
C ASP A 114 0.04 -2.54 6.70
N HIS A 115 0.37 -1.32 6.34
CA HIS A 115 1.61 -0.63 6.69
C HIS A 115 1.36 0.84 6.95
N TYR A 116 2.33 1.53 7.56
CA TYR A 116 2.33 2.98 7.69
C TYR A 116 3.73 3.55 7.53
N TYR A 117 3.80 4.74 6.93
CA TYR A 117 5.03 5.52 6.83
C TYR A 117 5.17 6.40 8.06
N ILE A 118 6.40 6.62 8.50
CA ILE A 118 6.73 7.47 9.65
C ILE A 118 7.69 8.55 9.19
N TYR A 119 7.38 9.78 9.51
CA TYR A 119 8.25 10.94 9.36
C TYR A 119 8.71 11.42 10.74
N HIS A 120 10.03 11.59 10.93
CA HIS A 120 10.64 12.16 12.13
C HIS A 120 11.01 13.62 11.89
N SER A 121 10.40 14.53 12.62
CA SER A 121 10.59 15.97 12.45
C SER A 121 11.98 16.48 12.86
N ASP A 122 12.64 15.80 13.77
CA ASP A 122 13.94 16.18 14.35
C ASP A 122 15.13 15.37 13.80
N GLY A 123 14.91 14.49 12.85
CA GLY A 123 15.94 13.67 12.23
C GLY A 123 16.58 12.64 13.17
N GLU A 124 16.18 12.59 14.44
CA GLU A 124 16.59 11.58 15.40
C GLU A 124 15.56 10.47 15.45
N SER A 125 15.96 9.30 15.00
CA SER A 125 15.20 8.05 15.17
C SER A 125 15.06 7.75 16.66
N LEU A 126 14.01 8.29 17.29
CA LEU A 126 13.65 7.93 18.65
C LEU A 126 13.09 6.51 18.65
N ASP A 127 13.91 5.50 18.95
CA ASP A 127 13.57 4.13 19.38
C ASP A 127 12.43 3.38 18.62
N LYS A 128 11.81 3.97 17.62
CA LYS A 128 10.91 3.24 16.72
C LYS A 128 11.76 2.42 15.78
N GLN A 129 11.81 1.13 16.03
CA GLN A 129 12.42 0.19 15.09
C GLN A 129 11.62 0.20 13.82
N TYR A 130 12.11 0.91 12.80
CA TYR A 130 11.62 0.75 11.45
C TYR A 130 11.80 -0.70 11.00
N GLU A 131 10.87 -1.18 10.22
CA GLU A 131 11.08 -2.41 9.49
C GLU A 131 12.05 -2.13 8.32
N THR A 132 11.93 -0.94 7.72
CA THR A 132 12.83 -0.46 6.68
C THR A 132 12.94 1.07 6.74
N GLU A 133 14.16 1.58 6.64
CA GLU A 133 14.50 2.98 6.49
C GLU A 133 14.38 3.39 5.02
N LEU A 134 13.71 4.50 4.74
CA LEU A 134 13.54 5.06 3.41
C LEU A 134 14.47 6.24 3.15
N SER A 135 14.73 7.04 4.18
CA SER A 135 15.71 8.14 4.22
C SER A 135 16.00 8.51 5.69
N ASP A 136 16.86 9.48 5.92
CA ASP A 136 17.23 9.95 7.27
C ASP A 136 16.03 10.32 8.16
N SER A 137 14.94 10.81 7.55
CA SER A 137 13.73 11.22 8.28
C SER A 137 12.54 10.32 8.05
N TRP A 138 12.63 9.32 7.17
CA TRP A 138 11.52 8.48 6.78
C TRP A 138 11.81 6.99 6.93
N GLY A 139 10.81 6.27 7.41
CA GLY A 139 10.78 4.83 7.43
C GLY A 139 9.36 4.29 7.26
N TYR A 140 9.20 2.98 7.23
CA TYR A 140 7.90 2.36 7.31
C TYR A 140 7.88 1.16 8.24
N ILE A 141 6.70 0.86 8.77
CA ILE A 141 6.42 -0.30 9.62
C ILE A 141 5.21 -1.04 9.05
N ARG A 142 5.28 -2.36 9.01
CA ARG A 142 4.12 -3.19 8.71
C ARG A 142 3.27 -3.39 9.95
N THR A 143 1.96 -3.18 9.82
CA THR A 143 1.04 -3.56 10.89
C THR A 143 0.92 -5.07 10.91
N LYS A 144 1.45 -5.72 11.95
CA LYS A 144 1.29 -7.17 12.14
C LYS A 144 -0.20 -7.48 12.24
N LYS A 145 -0.71 -8.33 11.36
CA LYS A 145 -2.03 -8.94 11.58
C LYS A 145 -1.98 -9.68 12.91
N LYS A 146 -2.84 -9.25 13.84
CA LYS A 146 -3.17 -10.04 15.03
C LYS A 146 -4.02 -11.23 14.64
#